data_8c905ac76515df876b53735b5c7a2275
#
_entry.id   8c905ac76515df876b53735b5c7a2275
#
_cell.length_a   1.000
_cell.length_b   1.000
_cell.length_c   1.000
_cell.angle_alpha   90.00
_cell.angle_beta   90.00
_cell.angle_gamma   90.00
#
_symmetry.space_group_name_H-M   'P 1'
#
loop_
_entity.id
_entity.type
_entity.pdbx_description
1 polymer ?
#
loop_
_entity_poly.entity_id
_entity_poly.type
_entity_poly.pdbx_seq_one_letter_code
_entity_poly.pdbx_strand_id
1 'polypeptide(L)'
;MTPPFRTLAWRVPLLLAGILGTGMLLGLEKYVIYVPERVIEMTPQSEGLAYEDVWFPARDGVRLHGWLVPAPGARFTLVWFHGNAGNIGHRVDNIKYLHRALGRPLLPNIFIFDYRGYGHSAGSLSDLSENATYDDAEGALAYLRGRPDLARTPLVYFGRSLGAAIAVEMARRHPPAGLILETPFTSIKDMARVALPFLPVGSLLRTKYDSLSKVQEIRVPLLVLHGDRDDVVPYEQGRRLFEAAIQPKTFFTIREARHNDTYIVGDRPYFDAWARFLRSLERARPL
;
A
#
# COMPACT_ATOMS: atom_id res chain seq x y z
N MET A 1 0.82 42.41 -43.05
CA MET A 1 0.43 40.97 -43.06
C MET A 1 1.08 40.29 -41.84
N THR A 2 0.33 40.11 -40.78
CA THR A 2 0.80 39.40 -39.56
C THR A 2 0.53 37.91 -39.69
N PRO A 3 1.47 37.03 -39.32
CA PRO A 3 1.32 35.58 -39.53
C PRO A 3 0.36 34.93 -38.51
N PRO A 4 -0.37 33.88 -38.91
CA PRO A 4 -1.43 33.24 -38.11
C PRO A 4 -0.93 32.23 -37.07
N PHE A 5 0.30 32.34 -36.55
CA PHE A 5 0.91 31.33 -35.67
C PHE A 5 0.54 31.48 -34.17
N ARG A 6 -0.17 32.54 -33.76
CA ARG A 6 -0.51 32.75 -32.34
C ARG A 6 -1.72 31.94 -31.84
N THR A 7 -2.55 31.40 -32.72
CA THR A 7 -3.79 30.68 -32.35
C THR A 7 -3.58 29.16 -32.16
N LEU A 8 -2.46 28.62 -32.62
CA LEU A 8 -2.18 27.17 -32.53
C LEU A 8 -1.63 26.77 -31.15
N ALA A 9 -0.87 27.67 -30.51
CA ALA A 9 -0.22 27.38 -29.22
C ALA A 9 -1.21 27.14 -28.06
N TRP A 10 -2.43 27.66 -28.14
CA TRP A 10 -3.48 27.46 -27.12
C TRP A 10 -4.41 26.28 -27.40
N ARG A 11 -4.43 25.80 -28.64
CA ARG A 11 -5.29 24.67 -29.04
C ARG A 11 -4.74 23.32 -28.62
N VAL A 12 -3.41 23.17 -28.57
CA VAL A 12 -2.75 21.91 -28.19
C VAL A 12 -2.98 21.58 -26.70
N PRO A 13 -2.77 22.49 -25.72
CA PRO A 13 -3.06 22.18 -24.32
C PRO A 13 -4.57 22.00 -24.05
N LEU A 14 -5.45 22.71 -24.77
CA LEU A 14 -6.90 22.49 -24.66
C LEU A 14 -7.34 21.14 -25.23
N LEU A 15 -6.73 20.70 -26.32
CA LEU A 15 -6.99 19.39 -26.91
C LEU A 15 -6.48 18.25 -26.00
N LEU A 16 -5.28 18.40 -25.42
CA LEU A 16 -4.72 17.47 -24.45
C LEU A 16 -5.55 17.43 -23.16
N ALA A 17 -6.00 18.57 -22.68
CA ALA A 17 -6.91 18.65 -21.52
C ALA A 17 -8.27 18.01 -21.83
N GLY A 18 -8.79 18.19 -23.05
CA GLY A 18 -10.01 17.53 -23.51
C GLY A 18 -9.86 16.02 -23.63
N ILE A 19 -8.75 15.51 -24.17
CA ILE A 19 -8.46 14.09 -24.29
C ILE A 19 -8.27 13.46 -22.89
N LEU A 20 -7.50 14.10 -22.00
CA LEU A 20 -7.32 13.66 -20.62
C LEU A 20 -8.64 13.71 -19.85
N GLY A 21 -9.42 14.79 -19.99
CA GLY A 21 -10.72 14.92 -19.36
C GLY A 21 -11.72 13.88 -19.86
N THR A 22 -11.75 13.62 -21.17
CA THR A 22 -12.61 12.57 -21.78
C THR A 22 -12.16 11.17 -21.33
N GLY A 23 -10.87 10.92 -21.29
CA GLY A 23 -10.30 9.65 -20.79
C GLY A 23 -10.67 9.41 -19.32
N MET A 24 -10.61 10.43 -18.47
CA MET A 24 -11.04 10.35 -17.06
C MET A 24 -12.56 10.15 -16.93
N LEU A 25 -13.38 10.83 -17.73
CA LEU A 25 -14.83 10.61 -17.78
C LEU A 25 -15.20 9.19 -18.22
N LEU A 26 -14.38 8.55 -19.04
CA LEU A 26 -14.56 7.16 -19.48
C LEU A 26 -14.01 6.14 -18.49
N GLY A 27 -13.44 6.55 -17.36
CA GLY A 27 -12.86 5.65 -16.35
C GLY A 27 -11.54 5.01 -16.80
N LEU A 28 -10.80 5.66 -17.69
CA LEU A 28 -9.49 5.20 -18.16
C LEU A 28 -8.36 5.51 -17.15
N GLU A 29 -8.66 6.21 -16.07
CA GLU A 29 -7.71 6.52 -15.00
C GLU A 29 -7.03 5.29 -14.40
N LYS A 30 -7.72 4.14 -14.40
CA LYS A 30 -7.18 2.87 -13.90
C LYS A 30 -5.92 2.42 -14.63
N TYR A 31 -5.78 2.74 -15.92
CA TYR A 31 -4.59 2.42 -16.71
C TYR A 31 -3.36 3.26 -16.35
N VAL A 32 -3.57 4.33 -15.58
CA VAL A 32 -2.50 5.17 -15.03
C VAL A 32 -2.24 4.82 -13.56
N ILE A 33 -3.32 4.48 -12.83
CA ILE A 33 -3.24 4.20 -11.38
C ILE A 33 -2.67 2.82 -11.11
N TYR A 34 -2.99 1.78 -11.91
CA TYR A 34 -2.57 0.41 -11.66
C TYR A 34 -1.56 -0.08 -12.69
N VAL A 35 -0.47 -0.68 -12.23
CA VAL A 35 0.63 -1.19 -13.06
C VAL A 35 0.93 -2.66 -12.69
N PRO A 36 -0.02 -3.58 -12.96
CA PRO A 36 0.15 -4.98 -12.60
C PRO A 36 1.15 -5.69 -13.51
N GLU A 37 1.96 -6.57 -12.93
CA GLU A 37 2.78 -7.55 -13.63
C GLU A 37 2.31 -8.95 -13.30
N ARG A 38 2.23 -9.83 -14.33
CA ARG A 38 1.72 -11.19 -14.18
C ARG A 38 2.80 -12.19 -13.81
N VAL A 39 4.03 -11.97 -14.30
CA VAL A 39 5.13 -12.91 -14.07
C VAL A 39 5.71 -12.71 -12.68
N ILE A 40 5.71 -13.78 -11.88
CA ILE A 40 6.38 -13.81 -10.57
C ILE A 40 7.76 -14.44 -10.80
N GLU A 41 8.80 -13.60 -10.76
CA GLU A 41 10.18 -14.03 -11.02
C GLU A 41 10.87 -14.62 -9.79
N MET A 42 10.47 -14.16 -8.60
CA MET A 42 11.06 -14.59 -7.33
C MET A 42 9.99 -15.02 -6.34
N THR A 43 10.31 -16.02 -5.52
CA THR A 43 9.47 -16.47 -4.40
C THR A 43 10.27 -16.40 -3.09
N PRO A 44 9.65 -16.45 -1.91
CA PRO A 44 10.39 -16.51 -0.65
C PRO A 44 11.42 -17.64 -0.58
N GLN A 45 11.16 -18.74 -1.28
CA GLN A 45 12.10 -19.88 -1.39
C GLN A 45 13.43 -19.49 -2.01
N SER A 46 13.45 -18.57 -2.99
CA SER A 46 14.69 -18.10 -3.63
C SER A 46 15.64 -17.41 -2.64
N GLU A 47 15.10 -16.93 -1.51
CA GLU A 47 15.84 -16.32 -0.41
C GLU A 47 15.96 -17.24 0.83
N GLY A 48 15.65 -18.53 0.65
CA GLY A 48 15.76 -19.54 1.71
C GLY A 48 14.68 -19.43 2.78
N LEU A 49 13.57 -18.73 2.51
CA LEU A 49 12.45 -18.59 3.43
C LEU A 49 11.38 -19.64 3.10
N ALA A 50 10.98 -20.42 4.12
CA ALA A 50 9.82 -21.29 4.00
C ALA A 50 8.55 -20.43 3.84
N TYR A 51 7.63 -20.87 2.99
CA TYR A 51 6.35 -20.20 2.78
C TYR A 51 5.27 -21.19 2.36
N GLU A 52 4.03 -20.79 2.52
CA GLU A 52 2.87 -21.45 1.96
C GLU A 52 2.36 -20.65 0.76
N ASP A 53 2.13 -21.33 -0.35
CA ASP A 53 1.46 -20.79 -1.52
C ASP A 53 -0.04 -20.84 -1.28
N VAL A 54 -0.69 -19.67 -1.24
CA VAL A 54 -2.04 -19.54 -0.70
C VAL A 54 -3.01 -19.05 -1.77
N TRP A 55 -4.19 -19.68 -1.83
CA TRP A 55 -5.26 -19.30 -2.71
C TRP A 55 -6.55 -19.09 -1.91
N PHE A 56 -7.24 -17.99 -2.16
CA PHE A 56 -8.47 -17.62 -1.47
C PHE A 56 -9.37 -16.75 -2.35
N PRO A 57 -10.68 -16.72 -2.09
CA PRO A 57 -11.58 -15.82 -2.81
C PRO A 57 -11.53 -14.40 -2.24
N ALA A 58 -11.59 -13.39 -3.11
CA ALA A 58 -12.00 -12.05 -2.75
C ALA A 58 -13.47 -12.05 -2.24
N ARG A 59 -13.93 -10.96 -1.67
CA ARG A 59 -15.31 -10.84 -1.20
C ARG A 59 -16.36 -11.11 -2.29
N ASP A 60 -16.06 -10.75 -3.53
CA ASP A 60 -16.90 -10.97 -4.70
C ASP A 60 -16.60 -12.26 -5.46
N GLY A 61 -15.77 -13.16 -4.89
CA GLY A 61 -15.49 -14.48 -5.41
C GLY A 61 -14.31 -14.58 -6.39
N VAL A 62 -13.64 -13.48 -6.73
CA VAL A 62 -12.43 -13.52 -7.58
C VAL A 62 -11.34 -14.30 -6.84
N ARG A 63 -10.73 -15.28 -7.53
CA ARG A 63 -9.66 -16.11 -6.96
C ARG A 63 -8.36 -15.34 -6.87
N LEU A 64 -7.83 -15.17 -5.67
CA LEU A 64 -6.60 -14.44 -5.37
C LEU A 64 -5.50 -15.41 -4.93
N HIS A 65 -4.26 -14.96 -5.16
CA HIS A 65 -3.04 -15.65 -4.82
C HIS A 65 -2.23 -14.83 -3.81
N GLY A 66 -1.55 -15.51 -2.91
CA GLY A 66 -0.67 -14.88 -1.94
C GLY A 66 0.28 -15.87 -1.30
N TRP A 67 1.10 -15.38 -0.39
CA TRP A 67 2.06 -16.16 0.38
C TRP A 67 1.87 -15.91 1.87
N LEU A 68 1.95 -17.00 2.64
CA LEU A 68 2.16 -16.93 4.07
C LEU A 68 3.59 -17.39 4.37
N VAL A 69 4.42 -16.48 4.88
CA VAL A 69 5.76 -16.76 5.37
C VAL A 69 5.67 -16.90 6.90
N PRO A 70 5.68 -18.13 7.44
CA PRO A 70 5.52 -18.35 8.86
C PRO A 70 6.77 -17.97 9.64
N ALA A 71 6.60 -17.47 10.85
CA ALA A 71 7.68 -17.22 11.78
C ALA A 71 7.44 -17.99 13.08
N PRO A 72 8.25 -19.00 13.42
CA PRO A 72 8.08 -19.79 14.64
C PRO A 72 8.09 -18.92 15.88
N GLY A 73 7.00 -18.98 16.69
CA GLY A 73 6.83 -18.17 17.87
C GLY A 73 6.40 -16.72 17.60
N ALA A 74 5.91 -16.44 16.40
CA ALA A 74 5.37 -15.11 16.05
C ALA A 74 4.28 -14.69 17.00
N ARG A 75 4.32 -13.42 17.40
CA ARG A 75 3.33 -12.79 18.27
C ARG A 75 2.28 -12.01 17.49
N PHE A 76 2.51 -11.76 16.20
CA PHE A 76 1.66 -11.05 15.29
C PHE A 76 1.65 -11.73 13.92
N THR A 77 0.59 -11.48 13.15
CA THR A 77 0.56 -11.74 11.72
C THR A 77 0.47 -10.41 10.99
N LEU A 78 1.51 -10.11 10.19
CA LEU A 78 1.57 -8.95 9.32
C LEU A 78 0.75 -9.20 8.07
N VAL A 79 -0.26 -8.40 7.81
CA VAL A 79 -1.01 -8.38 6.55
C VAL A 79 -0.42 -7.28 5.69
N TRP A 80 0.23 -7.66 4.61
CA TRP A 80 0.94 -6.72 3.74
C TRP A 80 0.12 -6.38 2.50
N PHE A 81 -0.31 -5.15 2.42
CA PHE A 81 -0.93 -4.52 1.26
C PHE A 81 0.18 -3.85 0.44
N HIS A 82 0.55 -4.49 -0.68
CA HIS A 82 1.69 -4.03 -1.48
C HIS A 82 1.38 -2.77 -2.29
N GLY A 83 2.44 -2.09 -2.76
CA GLY A 83 2.33 -0.91 -3.60
C GLY A 83 1.90 -1.23 -5.04
N ASN A 84 1.66 -0.19 -5.82
CA ASN A 84 1.02 -0.28 -7.12
C ASN A 84 1.73 -1.18 -8.15
N ALA A 85 3.02 -0.92 -8.42
CA ALA A 85 3.71 -1.59 -9.53
C ALA A 85 4.19 -3.00 -9.19
N GLY A 86 4.19 -3.89 -10.19
CA GLY A 86 4.73 -5.25 -10.10
C GLY A 86 3.76 -6.27 -9.52
N ASN A 87 4.25 -7.14 -8.65
CA ASN A 87 3.51 -8.19 -7.92
C ASN A 87 4.24 -8.53 -6.62
N ILE A 88 3.77 -9.55 -5.89
CA ILE A 88 4.39 -9.97 -4.62
C ILE A 88 5.82 -10.48 -4.78
N GLY A 89 6.22 -10.97 -5.95
CA GLY A 89 7.60 -11.39 -6.23
C GLY A 89 8.62 -10.28 -6.06
N HIS A 90 8.25 -9.03 -6.40
CA HIS A 90 9.10 -7.85 -6.22
C HIS A 90 9.25 -7.43 -4.74
N ARG A 91 8.59 -8.10 -3.81
CA ARG A 91 8.64 -7.79 -2.35
C ARG A 91 9.49 -8.80 -1.57
N VAL A 92 10.00 -9.84 -2.25
CA VAL A 92 10.79 -10.92 -1.65
C VAL A 92 12.02 -10.39 -0.91
N ASP A 93 12.76 -9.46 -1.51
CA ASP A 93 13.90 -8.83 -0.84
C ASP A 93 13.50 -8.11 0.45
N ASN A 94 12.42 -7.33 0.41
CA ASN A 94 11.97 -6.62 1.60
C ASN A 94 11.48 -7.60 2.69
N ILE A 95 10.80 -8.70 2.33
CA ILE A 95 10.45 -9.79 3.26
C ILE A 95 11.72 -10.35 3.92
N LYS A 96 12.76 -10.63 3.13
CA LYS A 96 14.05 -11.12 3.61
C LYS A 96 14.71 -10.15 4.61
N TYR A 97 14.72 -8.86 4.28
CA TYR A 97 15.29 -7.83 5.16
C TYR A 97 14.52 -7.73 6.49
N LEU A 98 13.19 -7.72 6.45
CA LEU A 98 12.34 -7.76 7.66
C LEU A 98 12.64 -9.01 8.49
N HIS A 99 12.73 -10.17 7.83
CA HIS A 99 13.00 -11.44 8.50
C HIS A 99 14.35 -11.44 9.21
N ARG A 100 15.40 -10.89 8.59
CA ARG A 100 16.74 -10.80 9.16
C ARG A 100 16.85 -9.78 10.28
N ALA A 101 16.22 -8.62 10.10
CA ALA A 101 16.40 -7.49 11.00
C ALA A 101 15.58 -7.59 12.28
N LEU A 102 14.33 -8.08 12.22
CA LEU A 102 13.45 -8.12 13.38
C LEU A 102 13.80 -9.27 14.33
N GLY A 103 14.23 -10.42 13.82
CA GLY A 103 14.60 -11.58 14.65
C GLY A 103 13.49 -12.05 15.59
N ARG A 104 13.71 -13.15 16.28
CA ARG A 104 12.78 -13.64 17.33
C ARG A 104 12.89 -12.80 18.60
N PRO A 105 11.78 -12.51 19.33
CA PRO A 105 10.39 -12.95 19.08
C PRO A 105 9.57 -11.92 18.28
N LEU A 106 10.17 -10.86 17.75
CA LEU A 106 9.43 -9.75 17.11
C LEU A 106 9.07 -10.03 15.64
N LEU A 107 9.70 -11.04 15.02
CA LEU A 107 9.39 -11.41 13.65
C LEU A 107 7.93 -11.89 13.57
N PRO A 108 7.05 -11.20 12.81
CA PRO A 108 5.68 -11.65 12.61
C PRO A 108 5.61 -12.76 11.56
N ASN A 109 4.53 -13.56 11.56
CA ASN A 109 4.14 -14.19 10.32
C ASN A 109 3.87 -13.10 9.28
N ILE A 110 4.25 -13.32 8.02
CA ILE A 110 4.02 -12.34 6.95
C ILE A 110 3.04 -12.95 5.96
N PHE A 111 1.88 -12.35 5.82
CA PHE A 111 0.91 -12.67 4.78
C PHE A 111 0.88 -11.53 3.77
N ILE A 112 1.24 -11.84 2.53
CA ILE A 112 1.23 -10.91 1.39
C ILE A 112 0.45 -11.54 0.24
N PHE A 113 -0.30 -10.75 -0.51
CA PHE A 113 -1.12 -11.27 -1.60
C PHE A 113 -1.15 -10.28 -2.77
N ASP A 114 -1.38 -10.81 -3.96
CA ASP A 114 -1.61 -10.05 -5.18
C ASP A 114 -3.09 -9.66 -5.31
N TYR A 115 -3.36 -8.39 -5.57
CA TYR A 115 -4.70 -7.94 -5.95
C TYR A 115 -5.11 -8.59 -7.27
N ARG A 116 -6.41 -8.60 -7.58
CA ARG A 116 -6.88 -9.05 -8.89
C ARG A 116 -6.09 -8.42 -10.03
N GLY A 117 -5.79 -9.18 -11.06
CA GLY A 117 -4.98 -8.74 -12.18
C GLY A 117 -3.48 -8.70 -11.96
N TYR A 118 -2.99 -8.80 -10.72
CA TYR A 118 -1.57 -8.88 -10.37
C TYR A 118 -1.12 -10.33 -10.20
N GLY A 119 0.15 -10.61 -10.50
CA GLY A 119 0.79 -11.91 -10.30
C GLY A 119 -0.06 -13.07 -10.80
N HIS A 120 -0.29 -14.06 -9.93
CA HIS A 120 -1.12 -15.21 -10.23
C HIS A 120 -2.62 -15.01 -9.91
N SER A 121 -3.01 -13.92 -9.25
CA SER A 121 -4.42 -13.63 -8.96
C SER A 121 -5.23 -13.53 -10.25
N ALA A 122 -6.47 -14.04 -10.21
CA ALA A 122 -7.39 -13.95 -11.36
C ALA A 122 -7.77 -12.50 -11.67
N GLY A 123 -8.46 -12.30 -12.79
CA GLY A 123 -8.84 -10.98 -13.27
C GLY A 123 -7.77 -10.32 -14.14
N SER A 124 -8.01 -9.07 -14.48
CA SER A 124 -7.20 -8.27 -15.40
C SER A 124 -7.18 -6.80 -14.95
N LEU A 125 -6.40 -5.97 -15.62
CA LEU A 125 -6.38 -4.51 -15.39
C LEU A 125 -7.78 -3.87 -15.55
N SER A 126 -8.65 -4.43 -16.42
CA SER A 126 -10.01 -3.93 -16.60
C SER A 126 -10.90 -4.11 -15.37
N ASP A 127 -10.60 -5.09 -14.53
CA ASP A 127 -11.38 -5.43 -13.33
C ASP A 127 -10.94 -4.63 -12.10
N LEU A 128 -9.82 -3.90 -12.21
CA LEU A 128 -9.27 -3.08 -11.12
C LEU A 128 -10.08 -1.80 -10.92
N SER A 129 -10.34 -1.51 -9.67
CA SER A 129 -10.93 -0.27 -9.15
C SER A 129 -10.61 -0.15 -7.66
N GLU A 130 -10.86 1.01 -7.07
CA GLU A 130 -10.73 1.21 -5.62
C GLU A 130 -11.56 0.19 -4.83
N ASN A 131 -12.84 0.01 -5.18
CA ASN A 131 -13.71 -0.97 -4.50
C ASN A 131 -13.25 -2.41 -4.72
N ALA A 132 -12.79 -2.74 -5.93
CA ALA A 132 -12.30 -4.07 -6.23
C ALA A 132 -11.08 -4.45 -5.37
N THR A 133 -10.13 -3.53 -5.17
CA THR A 133 -8.99 -3.78 -4.28
C THR A 133 -9.40 -3.88 -2.81
N TYR A 134 -10.48 -3.21 -2.39
CA TYR A 134 -11.06 -3.40 -1.07
C TYR A 134 -11.74 -4.77 -0.93
N ASP A 135 -12.44 -5.26 -1.95
CA ASP A 135 -13.01 -6.60 -1.96
C ASP A 135 -11.92 -7.69 -1.91
N ASP A 136 -10.78 -7.46 -2.57
CA ASP A 136 -9.61 -8.32 -2.49
C ASP A 136 -9.03 -8.36 -1.06
N ALA A 137 -8.89 -7.21 -0.44
CA ALA A 137 -8.41 -7.08 0.93
C ALA A 137 -9.36 -7.72 1.97
N GLU A 138 -10.69 -7.57 1.79
CA GLU A 138 -11.69 -8.24 2.62
C GLU A 138 -11.57 -9.76 2.53
N GLY A 139 -11.38 -10.31 1.32
CA GLY A 139 -11.13 -11.73 1.11
C GLY A 139 -9.87 -12.22 1.83
N ALA A 140 -8.78 -11.44 1.75
CA ALA A 140 -7.53 -11.71 2.45
C ALA A 140 -7.72 -11.77 3.97
N LEU A 141 -8.45 -10.82 4.53
CA LEU A 141 -8.76 -10.79 5.97
C LEU A 141 -9.69 -11.94 6.38
N ALA A 142 -10.67 -12.29 5.54
CA ALA A 142 -11.56 -13.41 5.79
C ALA A 142 -10.79 -14.75 5.79
N TYR A 143 -9.87 -14.94 4.84
CA TYR A 143 -8.98 -16.09 4.79
C TYR A 143 -8.18 -16.25 6.08
N LEU A 144 -7.51 -15.18 6.54
CA LEU A 144 -6.69 -15.22 7.76
C LEU A 144 -7.52 -15.51 9.03
N ARG A 145 -8.74 -14.96 9.12
CA ARG A 145 -9.65 -15.27 10.25
C ARG A 145 -10.09 -16.73 10.26
N GLY A 146 -10.14 -17.38 9.11
CA GLY A 146 -10.45 -18.80 8.96
C GLY A 146 -9.29 -19.74 9.27
N ARG A 147 -8.07 -19.23 9.59
CA ARG A 147 -6.85 -20.01 9.88
C ARG A 147 -6.71 -20.25 11.40
N PRO A 148 -6.98 -21.47 11.91
CA PRO A 148 -6.89 -21.76 13.34
C PRO A 148 -5.48 -21.60 13.91
N ASP A 149 -4.45 -21.89 13.10
CA ASP A 149 -3.03 -21.77 13.46
C ASP A 149 -2.59 -20.29 13.66
N LEU A 150 -3.29 -19.34 13.05
CA LEU A 150 -3.04 -17.91 13.19
C LEU A 150 -3.96 -17.21 14.22
N ALA A 151 -4.94 -17.91 14.78
CA ALA A 151 -5.96 -17.33 15.66
C ALA A 151 -5.40 -16.62 16.91
N ARG A 152 -4.21 -17.02 17.37
CA ARG A 152 -3.54 -16.41 18.52
C ARG A 152 -2.64 -15.21 18.17
N THR A 153 -2.43 -14.95 16.90
CA THR A 153 -1.57 -13.87 16.41
C THR A 153 -2.42 -12.72 15.88
N PRO A 154 -2.60 -11.63 16.66
CA PRO A 154 -3.36 -10.47 16.17
C PRO A 154 -2.74 -9.89 14.90
N LEU A 155 -3.61 -9.38 14.05
CA LEU A 155 -3.21 -8.80 12.78
C LEU A 155 -2.58 -7.41 12.99
N VAL A 156 -1.47 -7.17 12.33
CA VAL A 156 -0.88 -5.85 12.12
C VAL A 156 -0.95 -5.57 10.62
N TYR A 157 -1.53 -4.44 10.24
CA TYR A 157 -1.60 -4.09 8.83
C TYR A 157 -0.37 -3.27 8.43
N PHE A 158 0.21 -3.65 7.31
CA PHE A 158 1.28 -2.90 6.67
C PHE A 158 0.88 -2.56 5.23
N GLY A 159 0.79 -1.28 4.94
CA GLY A 159 0.48 -0.78 3.61
C GLY A 159 1.58 0.12 3.09
N ARG A 160 1.98 -0.11 1.83
CA ARG A 160 2.97 0.72 1.15
C ARG A 160 2.38 1.40 -0.06
N SER A 161 2.56 2.74 -0.19
CA SER A 161 2.10 3.53 -1.33
C SER A 161 0.60 3.30 -1.58
N LEU A 162 0.17 2.75 -2.72
CA LEU A 162 -1.23 2.37 -2.97
C LEU A 162 -1.78 1.45 -1.87
N GLY A 163 -0.99 0.48 -1.44
CA GLY A 163 -1.37 -0.43 -0.36
C GLY A 163 -1.58 0.26 0.98
N ALA A 164 -0.96 1.43 1.20
CA ALA A 164 -1.23 2.23 2.39
C ALA A 164 -2.67 2.75 2.43
N ALA A 165 -3.21 3.17 1.29
CA ALA A 165 -4.61 3.60 1.21
C ALA A 165 -5.59 2.44 1.41
N ILE A 166 -5.25 1.25 0.91
CA ILE A 166 -6.03 0.02 1.14
C ILE A 166 -5.99 -0.37 2.62
N ALA A 167 -4.79 -0.33 3.24
CA ALA A 167 -4.62 -0.62 4.66
C ALA A 167 -5.39 0.35 5.57
N VAL A 168 -5.44 1.64 5.21
CA VAL A 168 -6.25 2.66 5.92
C VAL A 168 -7.74 2.30 5.86
N GLU A 169 -8.27 1.94 4.68
CA GLU A 169 -9.66 1.53 4.56
C GLU A 169 -9.96 0.26 5.35
N MET A 170 -9.07 -0.74 5.29
CA MET A 170 -9.23 -1.98 6.05
C MET A 170 -9.14 -1.73 7.57
N ALA A 171 -8.23 -0.87 8.03
CA ALA A 171 -8.13 -0.52 9.44
C ALA A 171 -9.36 0.22 9.97
N ARG A 172 -10.02 1.01 9.13
CA ARG A 172 -11.29 1.68 9.45
C ARG A 172 -12.44 0.67 9.59
N ARG A 173 -12.52 -0.32 8.69
CA ARG A 173 -13.58 -1.35 8.70
C ARG A 173 -13.31 -2.43 9.75
N HIS A 174 -12.09 -2.86 9.87
CA HIS A 174 -11.63 -3.99 10.69
C HIS A 174 -10.37 -3.59 11.45
N PRO A 175 -10.49 -2.92 12.62
CA PRO A 175 -9.35 -2.44 13.36
C PRO A 175 -8.33 -3.54 13.68
N PRO A 176 -7.05 -3.40 13.24
CA PRO A 176 -5.97 -4.32 13.59
C PRO A 176 -5.39 -4.01 14.97
N ALA A 177 -4.42 -4.80 15.43
CA ALA A 177 -3.64 -4.48 16.63
C ALA A 177 -2.75 -3.23 16.42
N GLY A 178 -2.36 -2.94 15.19
CA GLY A 178 -1.58 -1.76 14.82
C GLY A 178 -1.55 -1.58 13.31
N LEU A 179 -1.27 -0.36 12.86
CA LEU A 179 -1.22 0.04 11.45
C LEU A 179 0.14 0.65 11.13
N ILE A 180 0.80 0.14 10.09
CA ILE A 180 2.07 0.66 9.58
C ILE A 180 1.85 1.14 8.16
N LEU A 181 2.14 2.40 7.88
CA LEU A 181 2.00 3.02 6.57
C LEU A 181 3.37 3.49 6.09
N GLU A 182 3.80 2.98 4.95
CA GLU A 182 5.05 3.39 4.32
C GLU A 182 4.76 4.17 3.05
N THR A 183 5.38 5.35 2.94
CA THR A 183 5.21 6.29 1.82
C THR A 183 3.72 6.51 1.46
N PRO A 184 2.84 6.78 2.46
CA PRO A 184 1.42 6.96 2.21
C PRO A 184 1.14 8.30 1.54
N PHE A 185 0.11 8.33 0.68
CA PHE A 185 -0.43 9.56 0.11
C PHE A 185 -1.78 9.92 0.74
N THR A 186 -2.17 11.19 0.64
CA THR A 186 -3.42 11.72 1.20
C THR A 186 -4.65 11.30 0.39
N SER A 187 -4.56 11.36 -0.95
CA SER A 187 -5.62 10.94 -1.89
C SER A 187 -5.10 10.87 -3.32
N ILE A 188 -5.77 10.13 -4.20
CA ILE A 188 -5.48 10.15 -5.65
C ILE A 188 -5.67 11.56 -6.23
N LYS A 189 -6.62 12.33 -5.69
CA LYS A 189 -6.83 13.73 -6.08
C LYS A 189 -5.58 14.59 -5.79
N ASP A 190 -4.97 14.42 -4.64
CA ASP A 190 -3.75 15.16 -4.29
C ASP A 190 -2.53 14.67 -5.10
N MET A 191 -2.44 13.37 -5.38
CA MET A 191 -1.42 12.83 -6.31
C MET A 191 -1.57 13.39 -7.72
N ALA A 192 -2.81 13.49 -8.23
CA ALA A 192 -3.07 14.08 -9.54
C ALA A 192 -2.68 15.57 -9.59
N ARG A 193 -2.85 16.31 -8.51
CA ARG A 193 -2.38 17.71 -8.42
C ARG A 193 -0.86 17.83 -8.45
N VAL A 194 -0.14 16.86 -7.89
CA VAL A 194 1.33 16.82 -7.96
C VAL A 194 1.78 16.52 -9.39
N ALA A 195 1.16 15.53 -10.04
CA ALA A 195 1.53 15.12 -11.39
C ALA A 195 1.11 16.13 -12.47
N LEU A 196 -0.03 16.81 -12.27
CA LEU A 196 -0.66 17.71 -13.24
C LEU A 196 -1.12 19.03 -12.57
N PRO A 197 -0.19 19.86 -12.07
CA PRO A 197 -0.51 21.01 -11.19
C PRO A 197 -1.38 22.08 -11.86
N PHE A 198 -1.34 22.17 -13.20
CA PHE A 198 -2.08 23.18 -13.96
C PHE A 198 -3.44 22.70 -14.48
N LEU A 199 -3.81 21.44 -14.24
CA LEU A 199 -5.07 20.86 -14.73
C LEU A 199 -6.00 20.54 -13.56
N PRO A 200 -7.30 20.94 -13.62
CA PRO A 200 -8.27 20.65 -12.57
C PRO A 200 -8.80 19.19 -12.64
N VAL A 201 -7.90 18.24 -12.91
CA VAL A 201 -8.27 16.84 -13.17
C VAL A 201 -8.83 16.13 -11.92
N GLY A 202 -8.43 16.58 -10.73
CA GLY A 202 -8.81 15.91 -9.49
C GLY A 202 -10.31 15.86 -9.19
N SER A 203 -11.12 16.76 -9.80
CA SER A 203 -12.59 16.73 -9.69
C SER A 203 -13.26 15.72 -10.63
N LEU A 204 -12.54 15.25 -11.66
CA LEU A 204 -13.03 14.29 -12.65
C LEU A 204 -12.71 12.84 -12.29
N LEU A 205 -11.82 12.61 -11.32
CA LEU A 205 -11.39 11.28 -10.90
C LEU A 205 -12.53 10.55 -10.17
N ARG A 206 -12.79 9.31 -10.58
CA ARG A 206 -13.71 8.39 -9.91
C ARG A 206 -13.02 7.68 -8.74
N THR A 207 -11.75 7.30 -8.94
CA THR A 207 -10.89 6.67 -7.94
C THR A 207 -10.40 7.74 -6.96
N LYS A 208 -10.64 7.52 -5.67
CA LYS A 208 -10.36 8.53 -4.62
C LYS A 208 -9.20 8.15 -3.72
N TYR A 209 -9.21 6.92 -3.19
CA TYR A 209 -8.30 6.48 -2.12
C TYR A 209 -8.05 7.62 -1.11
N ASP A 210 -9.15 8.19 -0.59
CA ASP A 210 -9.10 9.32 0.33
C ASP A 210 -8.65 8.87 1.73
N SER A 211 -7.35 8.68 1.86
CA SER A 211 -6.73 8.26 3.11
C SER A 211 -6.83 9.34 4.19
N LEU A 212 -6.80 10.61 3.78
CA LEU A 212 -6.77 11.75 4.71
C LEU A 212 -8.07 11.87 5.52
N SER A 213 -9.22 11.68 4.87
CA SER A 213 -10.50 11.70 5.59
C SER A 213 -10.67 10.47 6.49
N LYS A 214 -10.21 9.30 6.04
CA LYS A 214 -10.40 8.02 6.73
C LYS A 214 -9.49 7.83 7.95
N VAL A 215 -8.26 8.34 7.91
CA VAL A 215 -7.29 8.17 9.00
C VAL A 215 -7.76 8.78 10.32
N GLN A 216 -8.62 9.79 10.26
CA GLN A 216 -9.21 10.46 11.42
C GLN A 216 -10.22 9.57 12.18
N GLU A 217 -10.68 8.48 11.58
CA GLU A 217 -11.58 7.51 12.20
C GLU A 217 -10.82 6.34 12.85
N ILE A 218 -9.51 6.19 12.56
CA ILE A 218 -8.70 5.05 13.00
C ILE A 218 -8.15 5.31 14.40
N ARG A 219 -8.46 4.41 15.34
CA ARG A 219 -8.08 4.52 16.76
C ARG A 219 -7.05 3.49 17.21
N VAL A 220 -6.39 2.81 16.27
CA VAL A 220 -5.31 1.86 16.57
C VAL A 220 -3.96 2.56 16.53
N PRO A 221 -2.94 2.04 17.22
CA PRO A 221 -1.58 2.56 17.12
C PRO A 221 -1.12 2.64 15.66
N LEU A 222 -0.51 3.77 15.28
CA LEU A 222 -0.07 4.08 13.94
C LEU A 222 1.44 4.36 13.90
N LEU A 223 2.14 3.71 12.96
CA LEU A 223 3.49 4.08 12.54
C LEU A 223 3.45 4.55 11.08
N VAL A 224 3.94 5.75 10.81
CA VAL A 224 4.16 6.25 9.45
C VAL A 224 5.66 6.30 9.18
N LEU A 225 6.08 5.71 8.08
CA LEU A 225 7.46 5.69 7.58
C LEU A 225 7.49 6.42 6.25
N HIS A 226 8.37 7.42 6.06
CA HIS A 226 8.44 8.17 4.81
C HIS A 226 9.85 8.67 4.53
N GLY A 227 10.33 8.47 3.29
CA GLY A 227 11.59 9.02 2.82
C GLY A 227 11.49 10.53 2.59
N ASP A 228 12.47 11.31 3.07
CA ASP A 228 12.47 12.77 2.89
C ASP A 228 12.87 13.20 1.47
N ARG A 229 13.30 12.25 0.62
CA ARG A 229 13.57 12.44 -0.81
C ARG A 229 12.66 11.60 -1.70
N ASP A 230 11.47 11.24 -1.21
CA ASP A 230 10.51 10.48 -2.00
C ASP A 230 10.15 11.23 -3.29
N ASP A 231 10.47 10.61 -4.42
CA ASP A 231 10.33 11.15 -5.77
C ASP A 231 9.01 10.77 -6.45
N VAL A 232 8.14 10.02 -5.76
CA VAL A 232 6.82 9.57 -6.24
C VAL A 232 5.70 10.18 -5.40
N VAL A 233 5.75 9.98 -4.09
CA VAL A 233 4.79 10.53 -3.14
C VAL A 233 5.49 11.62 -2.30
N PRO A 234 5.18 12.89 -2.51
CA PRO A 234 5.81 13.97 -1.73
C PRO A 234 5.74 13.71 -0.23
N TYR A 235 6.85 13.87 0.45
CA TYR A 235 7.00 13.70 1.90
C TYR A 235 5.90 14.39 2.72
N GLU A 236 5.48 15.57 2.27
CA GLU A 236 4.43 16.36 2.90
C GLU A 236 3.05 15.66 2.92
N GLN A 237 2.79 14.75 1.98
CA GLN A 237 1.54 13.98 2.02
C GLN A 237 1.53 13.00 3.22
N GLY A 238 2.65 12.31 3.46
CA GLY A 238 2.80 11.46 4.66
C GLY A 238 2.72 12.26 5.95
N ARG A 239 3.31 13.45 5.99
CA ARG A 239 3.22 14.38 7.14
C ARG A 239 1.78 14.81 7.41
N ARG A 240 1.07 15.27 6.39
CA ARG A 240 -0.35 15.67 6.51
C ARG A 240 -1.23 14.53 6.99
N LEU A 241 -1.02 13.32 6.46
CA LEU A 241 -1.75 12.13 6.90
C LEU A 241 -1.48 11.83 8.38
N PHE A 242 -0.21 11.86 8.77
CA PHE A 242 0.19 11.66 10.17
C PHE A 242 -0.43 12.71 11.11
N GLU A 243 -0.42 13.98 10.73
CA GLU A 243 -0.98 15.06 11.54
C GLU A 243 -2.48 14.86 11.77
N ALA A 244 -3.21 14.43 10.75
CA ALA A 244 -4.65 14.16 10.82
C ALA A 244 -5.02 12.90 11.64
N ALA A 245 -4.10 11.95 11.79
CA ALA A 245 -4.34 10.71 12.52
C ALA A 245 -4.49 10.93 14.03
N ILE A 246 -5.22 10.02 14.69
CA ILE A 246 -5.45 10.02 16.13
C ILE A 246 -4.24 9.36 16.86
N GLN A 247 -4.00 9.73 18.11
CA GLN A 247 -3.02 9.07 18.99
C GLN A 247 -3.51 7.66 19.40
N PRO A 248 -2.59 6.70 19.66
CA PRO A 248 -1.13 6.85 19.63
C PRO A 248 -0.56 6.72 18.22
N LYS A 249 0.34 7.61 17.84
CA LYS A 249 0.96 7.62 16.53
C LYS A 249 2.44 8.00 16.59
N THR A 250 3.24 7.46 15.67
CA THR A 250 4.67 7.74 15.53
C THR A 250 4.98 8.01 14.05
N PHE A 251 5.78 9.02 13.78
CA PHE A 251 6.32 9.29 12.46
C PHE A 251 7.83 9.03 12.45
N PHE A 252 8.31 8.30 11.47
CA PHE A 252 9.73 8.07 11.27
C PHE A 252 10.16 8.55 9.89
N THR A 253 10.98 9.60 9.85
CA THR A 253 11.60 10.10 8.62
C THR A 253 12.78 9.23 8.25
N ILE A 254 12.74 8.66 7.04
CA ILE A 254 13.86 7.90 6.48
C ILE A 254 14.70 8.88 5.67
N ARG A 255 15.81 9.33 6.28
CA ARG A 255 16.68 10.36 5.67
C ARG A 255 17.29 9.85 4.37
N GLU A 256 17.32 10.71 3.35
CA GLU A 256 17.87 10.48 2.02
C GLU A 256 17.14 9.39 1.20
N ALA A 257 16.13 8.71 1.76
CA ALA A 257 15.42 7.66 1.07
C ALA A 257 14.42 8.21 0.05
N ARG A 258 14.38 7.55 -1.11
CA ARG A 258 13.38 7.72 -2.15
C ARG A 258 12.21 6.76 -1.95
N HIS A 259 11.29 6.73 -2.91
CA HIS A 259 10.09 5.92 -2.83
C HIS A 259 10.37 4.41 -2.71
N ASN A 260 11.36 3.89 -3.44
CA ASN A 260 11.56 2.46 -3.60
C ASN A 260 12.74 1.88 -2.82
N ASP A 261 13.52 2.68 -2.11
CA ASP A 261 14.73 2.26 -1.40
C ASP A 261 14.67 2.44 0.12
N THR A 262 13.48 2.67 0.66
CA THR A 262 13.21 3.00 2.07
C THR A 262 13.89 2.07 3.07
N TYR A 263 13.76 0.74 2.88
CA TYR A 263 14.34 -0.27 3.77
C TYR A 263 15.85 -0.48 3.55
N ILE A 264 16.36 -0.12 2.36
CA ILE A 264 17.79 -0.19 2.02
C ILE A 264 18.51 1.01 2.64
N VAL A 265 18.06 2.23 2.30
CA VAL A 265 18.65 3.49 2.77
C VAL A 265 18.40 3.68 4.26
N GLY A 266 17.22 3.33 4.75
CA GLY A 266 16.86 3.42 6.15
C GLY A 266 17.58 2.44 7.06
N ASP A 267 18.05 1.31 6.50
CA ASP A 267 18.85 0.29 7.16
C ASP A 267 18.42 0.00 8.62
N ARG A 268 19.36 -0.15 9.54
CA ARG A 268 19.07 -0.46 10.95
C ARG A 268 18.08 0.51 11.62
N PRO A 269 18.18 1.85 11.49
CA PRO A 269 17.20 2.77 12.06
C PRO A 269 15.76 2.54 11.62
N TYR A 270 15.55 2.16 10.35
CA TYR A 270 14.23 1.80 9.83
C TYR A 270 13.66 0.56 10.53
N PHE A 271 14.44 -0.53 10.62
CA PHE A 271 13.99 -1.75 11.32
C PHE A 271 13.86 -1.56 12.84
N ASP A 272 14.66 -0.70 13.44
CA ASP A 272 14.51 -0.31 14.85
C ASP A 272 13.18 0.43 15.10
N ALA A 273 12.70 1.24 14.13
CA ALA A 273 11.38 1.86 14.22
C ALA A 273 10.27 0.81 14.20
N TRP A 274 10.35 -0.20 13.32
CA TRP A 274 9.45 -1.36 13.30
C TRP A 274 9.48 -2.11 14.66
N ALA A 275 10.67 -2.43 15.15
CA ALA A 275 10.83 -3.17 16.39
C ALA A 275 10.25 -2.41 17.59
N ARG A 276 10.47 -1.10 17.69
CA ARG A 276 9.88 -0.26 18.74
C ARG A 276 8.35 -0.26 18.67
N PHE A 277 7.81 -0.15 17.47
CA PHE A 277 6.37 -0.16 17.27
C PHE A 277 5.76 -1.49 17.67
N LEU A 278 6.27 -2.63 17.19
CA LEU A 278 5.76 -3.95 17.56
C LEU A 278 5.84 -4.22 19.07
N ARG A 279 6.94 -3.82 19.72
CA ARG A 279 7.05 -3.92 21.19
C ARG A 279 6.02 -3.05 21.92
N SER A 280 5.65 -1.90 21.37
CA SER A 280 4.61 -1.06 21.98
C SER A 280 3.23 -1.74 21.93
N LEU A 281 2.94 -2.47 20.85
CA LEU A 281 1.70 -3.25 20.72
C LEU A 281 1.63 -4.41 21.72
N GLU A 282 2.76 -5.06 22.02
CA GLU A 282 2.83 -6.12 23.03
C GLU A 282 2.47 -5.60 24.43
N ARG A 283 2.98 -4.42 24.79
CA ARG A 283 2.74 -3.81 26.12
C ARG A 283 1.31 -3.33 26.30
N ALA A 284 0.63 -2.99 25.23
CA ALA A 284 -0.76 -2.51 25.26
C ALA A 284 -1.79 -3.65 25.36
N ARG A 285 -1.37 -4.90 25.26
CA ARG A 285 -2.27 -6.06 25.40
C ARG A 285 -2.43 -6.39 26.89
N PRO A 286 -3.66 -6.46 27.42
CA PRO A 286 -3.88 -7.06 28.72
C PRO A 286 -3.43 -8.53 28.70
N LEU A 287 -2.79 -8.98 29.79
CA LEU A 287 -2.39 -10.38 30.02
C LEU A 287 -3.60 -11.30 30.01
#